data_f4083627dde9315477de3b5a615613f9
#
_entry.id   f4083627dde9315477de3b5a615613f9
#
_cell.length_a   1.000
_cell.length_b   1.000
_cell.length_c   1.000
_cell.angle_alpha   90.00
_cell.angle_beta   90.00
_cell.angle_gamma   90.00
#
_symmetry.space_group_name_H-M   'P 1'
#
loop_
_entity.id
_entity.type
_entity.pdbx_description
1 polymer ?
#
loop_
_entity_poly.entity_id
_entity_poly.type
_entity_poly.pdbx_seq_one_letter_code
_entity_poly.pdbx_strand_id
1 'polypeptide(L)'
;MNEAKLKGIAKKATAAALLCLGLVAAKAEAKSARPHRASVEVVFVLDTTGSMGGLLEAAKQKVWGIANEIAKGKPTPKIRMGLIAYRDKSDKYVTQVTDLTTNLDKMYEKLLALKADGGGDGPEHVLKGLEDAIEKISWSADKKTFKVVYLVGDAPAHLDYKDTPELKVLTERAVRKGLILNTVQCGSDGETTRQWRRIARLGEGKYLAIPHNGGVVAIATPFDGELARLNTRLDGTMLGYGRRMRETKVRAARASRLAALAPASAAADRATFKASRGFGSEMDLAEAVEEGKIDLDKMKKEALPEPLKKLSPKERR
;
A
#
# COMPACT_ATOMS: atom_id res chain seq x y z
N MET A 1 48.02 -33.54 -55.52
CA MET A 1 46.95 -32.94 -54.75
C MET A 1 47.15 -31.43 -54.79
N ASN A 2 46.21 -30.67 -55.34
CA ASN A 2 46.40 -29.33 -55.92
C ASN A 2 46.44 -28.28 -54.81
N GLU A 3 47.43 -27.37 -54.81
CA GLU A 3 47.64 -26.28 -53.81
C GLU A 3 46.39 -25.40 -53.54
N ALA A 4 45.51 -25.33 -54.53
CA ALA A 4 44.23 -24.61 -54.38
C ALA A 4 43.27 -25.29 -53.36
N LYS A 5 43.39 -26.62 -53.14
CA LYS A 5 42.54 -27.34 -52.17
C LYS A 5 43.01 -27.15 -50.72
N LEU A 6 44.34 -26.95 -50.52
CA LEU A 6 44.90 -26.69 -49.20
C LEU A 6 44.57 -25.24 -48.71
N LYS A 7 44.59 -24.27 -49.62
CA LYS A 7 44.21 -22.87 -49.27
C LYS A 7 42.73 -22.71 -48.95
N GLY A 8 41.84 -23.55 -49.49
CA GLY A 8 40.42 -23.55 -49.22
C GLY A 8 40.07 -24.16 -47.81
N ILE A 9 40.85 -25.13 -47.35
CA ILE A 9 40.66 -25.78 -46.06
C ILE A 9 41.18 -24.86 -44.94
N ALA A 10 42.27 -24.14 -45.12
CA ALA A 10 42.82 -23.21 -44.16
C ALA A 10 41.89 -22.00 -43.94
N LYS A 11 41.24 -21.47 -45.02
CA LYS A 11 40.25 -20.38 -44.86
C LYS A 11 38.96 -20.78 -44.17
N LYS A 12 38.52 -22.05 -44.27
CA LYS A 12 37.31 -22.55 -43.58
C LYS A 12 37.58 -22.84 -42.12
N ALA A 13 38.81 -23.25 -41.74
CA ALA A 13 39.19 -23.48 -40.35
C ALA A 13 39.29 -22.18 -39.55
N THR A 14 39.80 -21.07 -40.16
CA THR A 14 39.89 -19.74 -39.50
C THR A 14 38.52 -19.07 -39.33
N ALA A 15 37.58 -19.29 -40.24
CA ALA A 15 36.22 -18.78 -40.10
C ALA A 15 35.43 -19.50 -39.00
N ALA A 16 35.62 -20.79 -38.81
CA ALA A 16 34.97 -21.56 -37.75
C ALA A 16 35.52 -21.25 -36.37
N ALA A 17 36.82 -20.96 -36.22
CA ALA A 17 37.43 -20.57 -34.96
C ALA A 17 37.00 -19.15 -34.49
N LEU A 18 36.79 -18.22 -35.42
CA LEU A 18 36.27 -16.88 -35.11
C LEU A 18 34.76 -16.88 -34.73
N LEU A 19 34.00 -17.84 -35.26
CA LEU A 19 32.58 -17.98 -34.90
C LEU A 19 32.39 -18.57 -33.47
N CYS A 20 33.31 -19.46 -33.04
CA CYS A 20 33.26 -20.02 -31.69
C CYS A 20 33.72 -19.04 -30.59
N LEU A 21 34.63 -18.10 -30.87
CA LEU A 21 35.01 -17.07 -29.90
C LEU A 21 33.93 -15.99 -29.74
N GLY A 22 33.10 -15.74 -30.75
CA GLY A 22 31.97 -14.79 -30.67
C GLY A 22 30.80 -15.31 -29.84
N LEU A 23 30.63 -16.65 -29.72
CA LEU A 23 29.54 -17.23 -28.92
C LEU A 23 29.86 -17.37 -27.43
N VAL A 24 31.13 -17.34 -27.04
CA VAL A 24 31.51 -17.40 -25.60
C VAL A 24 31.46 -16.04 -24.92
N ALA A 25 31.61 -14.92 -25.66
CA ALA A 25 31.51 -13.57 -25.12
C ALA A 25 30.05 -13.07 -24.93
N ALA A 26 29.07 -13.73 -25.55
CA ALA A 26 27.65 -13.33 -25.44
C ALA A 26 26.91 -13.98 -24.26
N LYS A 27 27.60 -14.78 -23.43
CA LYS A 27 27.00 -15.46 -22.25
C LYS A 27 27.21 -14.75 -20.92
N ALA A 28 27.84 -13.62 -20.90
CA ALA A 28 28.06 -12.84 -19.67
C ALA A 28 27.33 -11.51 -19.81
N GLU A 29 26.05 -11.48 -19.55
CA GLU A 29 25.25 -10.38 -18.99
C GLU A 29 23.76 -10.53 -19.29
N ALA A 30 23.21 -11.71 -19.08
CA ALA A 30 21.82 -11.78 -18.72
C ALA A 30 21.73 -11.38 -17.24
N LYS A 31 21.88 -10.09 -16.92
CA LYS A 31 21.31 -9.54 -15.71
C LYS A 31 19.86 -9.99 -15.73
N SER A 32 19.52 -10.95 -14.86
CA SER A 32 18.16 -11.39 -14.64
C SER A 32 17.31 -10.13 -14.48
N ALA A 33 16.57 -9.76 -15.52
CA ALA A 33 15.61 -8.69 -15.44
C ALA A 33 14.63 -9.10 -14.36
N ARG A 34 14.74 -8.47 -13.17
CA ARG A 34 13.82 -8.73 -12.06
C ARG A 34 12.40 -8.56 -12.61
N PRO A 35 11.48 -9.49 -12.36
CA PRO A 35 10.13 -9.36 -12.85
C PRO A 35 9.57 -8.00 -12.43
N HIS A 36 9.06 -7.25 -13.39
CA HIS A 36 8.50 -5.91 -13.13
C HIS A 36 7.29 -6.09 -12.21
N ARG A 37 7.45 -5.76 -10.93
CA ARG A 37 6.35 -5.78 -9.97
C ARG A 37 5.37 -4.66 -10.32
N ALA A 38 4.09 -4.99 -10.49
CA ALA A 38 3.04 -3.99 -10.64
C ALA A 38 3.05 -3.03 -9.45
N SER A 39 2.78 -1.76 -9.70
CA SER A 39 2.64 -0.75 -8.65
C SER A 39 1.16 -0.48 -8.40
N VAL A 40 0.75 -0.47 -7.13
CA VAL A 40 -0.62 -0.19 -6.71
C VAL A 40 -0.59 0.92 -5.67
N GLU A 41 -1.39 1.93 -5.88
CA GLU A 41 -1.62 3.02 -4.93
C GLU A 41 -3.07 2.99 -4.51
N VAL A 42 -3.33 2.82 -3.22
CA VAL A 42 -4.67 2.77 -2.66
C VAL A 42 -4.86 3.83 -1.59
N VAL A 43 -5.93 4.61 -1.71
CA VAL A 43 -6.31 5.62 -0.72
C VAL A 43 -7.69 5.28 -0.18
N PHE A 44 -7.80 5.24 1.14
CA PHE A 44 -9.07 5.10 1.83
C PHE A 44 -9.55 6.49 2.27
N VAL A 45 -10.75 6.86 1.85
CA VAL A 45 -11.47 8.07 2.27
C VAL A 45 -12.54 7.59 3.23
N LEU A 46 -12.30 7.75 4.52
CA LEU A 46 -13.06 7.12 5.59
C LEU A 46 -13.85 8.13 6.39
N ASP A 47 -15.14 7.92 6.46
CA ASP A 47 -16.05 8.61 7.34
C ASP A 47 -15.72 8.32 8.80
N THR A 48 -15.64 9.37 9.59
CA THR A 48 -15.36 9.31 11.02
C THR A 48 -16.33 10.15 11.84
N THR A 49 -17.54 10.38 11.30
CA THR A 49 -18.63 11.03 12.02
C THR A 49 -19.24 10.11 13.06
N GLY A 50 -20.07 10.65 13.92
CA GLY A 50 -20.66 9.95 15.07
C GLY A 50 -21.50 8.73 14.66
N SER A 51 -22.22 8.81 13.53
CA SER A 51 -23.02 7.72 12.96
C SER A 51 -22.20 6.45 12.70
N MET A 52 -20.91 6.61 12.37
CA MET A 52 -19.96 5.51 12.15
C MET A 52 -19.54 4.79 13.45
N GLY A 53 -20.01 5.18 14.65
CA GLY A 53 -19.55 4.68 15.93
C GLY A 53 -19.50 3.16 16.06
N GLY A 54 -20.56 2.48 15.62
CA GLY A 54 -20.62 1.01 15.58
C GLY A 54 -19.96 0.37 14.35
N LEU A 55 -19.73 1.15 13.30
CA LEU A 55 -19.28 0.68 11.98
C LEU A 55 -17.80 0.91 11.73
N LEU A 56 -17.20 1.88 12.43
CA LEU A 56 -15.82 2.31 12.20
C LEU A 56 -14.81 1.17 12.40
N GLU A 57 -15.00 0.31 13.39
CA GLU A 57 -14.12 -0.83 13.63
C GLU A 57 -14.21 -1.87 12.50
N ALA A 58 -15.42 -2.14 12.00
CA ALA A 58 -15.62 -3.00 10.84
C ALA A 58 -15.00 -2.38 9.57
N ALA A 59 -15.12 -1.07 9.38
CA ALA A 59 -14.48 -0.35 8.29
C ALA A 59 -12.95 -0.46 8.36
N LYS A 60 -12.35 -0.29 9.54
CA LYS A 60 -10.91 -0.48 9.77
C LYS A 60 -10.44 -1.89 9.41
N GLN A 61 -11.20 -2.92 9.79
CA GLN A 61 -10.91 -4.30 9.41
C GLN A 61 -11.01 -4.49 7.90
N LYS A 62 -12.04 -3.90 7.26
CA LYS A 62 -12.21 -4.00 5.80
C LYS A 62 -11.06 -3.35 5.03
N VAL A 63 -10.50 -2.25 5.53
CA VAL A 63 -9.28 -1.62 4.96
C VAL A 63 -8.14 -2.63 4.87
N TRP A 64 -7.88 -3.37 5.95
CA TRP A 64 -6.83 -4.41 5.95
C TRP A 64 -7.18 -5.60 5.07
N GLY A 65 -8.44 -6.04 5.06
CA GLY A 65 -8.89 -7.10 4.16
C GLY A 65 -8.65 -6.74 2.68
N ILE A 66 -8.99 -5.52 2.27
CA ILE A 66 -8.73 -5.02 0.90
C ILE A 66 -7.22 -5.00 0.62
N ALA A 67 -6.42 -4.49 1.55
CA ALA A 67 -4.97 -4.45 1.41
C ALA A 67 -4.37 -5.86 1.24
N ASN A 68 -4.84 -6.84 2.03
CA ASN A 68 -4.44 -8.24 1.92
C ASN A 68 -4.80 -8.85 0.56
N GLU A 69 -6.01 -8.59 0.04
CA GLU A 69 -6.41 -9.07 -1.29
C GLU A 69 -5.51 -8.50 -2.40
N ILE A 70 -5.18 -7.21 -2.33
CA ILE A 70 -4.24 -6.60 -3.28
C ILE A 70 -2.85 -7.26 -3.18
N ALA A 71 -2.39 -7.58 -1.96
CA ALA A 71 -1.08 -8.18 -1.73
C ALA A 71 -0.95 -9.63 -2.25
N LYS A 72 -2.08 -10.34 -2.48
CA LYS A 72 -2.10 -11.69 -3.07
C LYS A 72 -1.72 -11.73 -4.55
N GLY A 73 -1.63 -10.59 -5.24
CA GLY A 73 -1.18 -10.52 -6.63
C GLY A 73 0.18 -11.21 -6.84
N LYS A 74 0.35 -11.91 -7.95
CA LYS A 74 1.60 -12.63 -8.28
C LYS A 74 2.23 -12.07 -9.56
N PRO A 75 3.46 -11.54 -9.51
CA PRO A 75 4.27 -11.28 -8.31
C PRO A 75 3.62 -10.24 -7.38
N THR A 76 3.86 -10.32 -6.08
CA THR A 76 3.30 -9.37 -5.09
C THR A 76 3.58 -7.94 -5.51
N PRO A 77 2.55 -7.09 -5.69
CA PRO A 77 2.72 -5.74 -6.20
C PRO A 77 3.42 -4.82 -5.18
N LYS A 78 4.02 -3.74 -5.65
CA LYS A 78 4.44 -2.64 -4.80
C LYS A 78 3.21 -1.84 -4.41
N ILE A 79 2.87 -1.80 -3.12
CA ILE A 79 1.68 -1.09 -2.64
C ILE A 79 2.10 0.15 -1.86
N ARG A 80 1.53 1.31 -2.17
CA ARG A 80 1.52 2.49 -1.31
C ARG A 80 0.10 2.73 -0.83
N MET A 81 -0.06 3.02 0.45
CA MET A 81 -1.38 3.26 1.07
C MET A 81 -1.46 4.68 1.58
N GLY A 82 -2.61 5.32 1.39
CA GLY A 82 -2.97 6.61 1.95
C GLY A 82 -4.30 6.54 2.70
N LEU A 83 -4.57 7.50 3.56
CA LEU A 83 -5.78 7.58 4.37
C LEU A 83 -6.23 9.03 4.49
N ILE A 84 -7.51 9.24 4.23
CA ILE A 84 -8.19 10.50 4.52
C ILE A 84 -9.36 10.18 5.44
N ALA A 85 -9.35 10.72 6.63
CA ALA A 85 -10.52 10.75 7.49
C ALA A 85 -11.31 12.02 7.18
N TYR A 86 -12.63 11.92 7.03
CA TYR A 86 -13.48 13.08 6.85
C TYR A 86 -14.62 13.12 7.85
N ARG A 87 -15.16 14.33 8.05
CA ARG A 87 -16.34 14.65 8.83
C ARG A 87 -17.08 15.81 8.16
N ASP A 88 -17.99 16.46 8.88
CA ASP A 88 -18.67 17.63 8.37
C ASP A 88 -18.00 18.96 8.77
N LYS A 89 -18.52 20.10 8.25
CA LYS A 89 -17.92 21.46 8.37
C LYS A 89 -17.80 21.96 9.79
N SER A 90 -18.76 21.67 10.64
CA SER A 90 -18.80 22.16 12.03
C SER A 90 -17.97 21.32 12.99
N ASP A 91 -17.37 20.25 12.51
CA ASP A 91 -16.62 19.31 13.32
C ASP A 91 -15.20 19.80 13.64
N LYS A 92 -14.54 19.07 14.55
CA LYS A 92 -13.15 19.33 14.95
C LYS A 92 -12.19 19.40 13.75
N TYR A 93 -12.51 18.72 12.67
CA TYR A 93 -11.83 18.78 11.38
C TYR A 93 -12.80 18.37 10.27
N VAL A 94 -12.62 18.92 9.10
CA VAL A 94 -13.31 18.47 7.89
C VAL A 94 -12.56 17.26 7.28
N THR A 95 -11.24 17.36 7.15
CA THR A 95 -10.41 16.26 6.67
C THR A 95 -9.10 16.14 7.44
N GLN A 96 -8.59 14.91 7.56
CA GLN A 96 -7.23 14.61 8.01
C GLN A 96 -6.54 13.73 6.97
N VAL A 97 -5.50 14.25 6.34
CA VAL A 97 -4.81 13.59 5.24
C VAL A 97 -3.55 12.88 5.74
N THR A 98 -3.41 11.61 5.42
CA THR A 98 -2.17 10.83 5.49
C THR A 98 -1.81 10.40 4.08
N ASP A 99 -0.75 10.99 3.54
CA ASP A 99 -0.30 10.74 2.17
C ASP A 99 0.20 9.31 1.96
N LEU A 100 0.33 8.91 0.69
CA LEU A 100 0.79 7.60 0.26
C LEU A 100 2.14 7.22 0.88
N THR A 101 2.17 6.06 1.51
CA THR A 101 3.37 5.53 2.16
C THR A 101 3.47 4.02 1.97
N THR A 102 4.69 3.50 1.93
CA THR A 102 4.98 2.07 2.07
C THR A 102 5.09 1.66 3.55
N ASN A 103 5.10 2.62 4.46
CA ASN A 103 5.23 2.39 5.88
C ASN A 103 3.90 1.93 6.50
N LEU A 104 3.75 0.62 6.62
CA LEU A 104 2.55 -0.02 7.14
C LEU A 104 2.25 0.34 8.60
N ASP A 105 3.29 0.52 9.42
CA ASP A 105 3.12 0.86 10.84
C ASP A 105 2.56 2.28 11.00
N LYS A 106 3.02 3.22 10.14
CA LYS A 106 2.44 4.56 10.09
C LYS A 106 0.96 4.50 9.71
N MET A 107 0.62 3.70 8.70
CA MET A 107 -0.76 3.55 8.24
C MET A 107 -1.64 2.92 9.33
N TYR A 108 -1.14 1.84 9.97
CA TYR A 108 -1.84 1.16 11.05
C TYR A 108 -2.09 2.09 12.24
N GLU A 109 -1.07 2.83 12.68
CA GLU A 109 -1.18 3.81 13.75
C GLU A 109 -2.25 4.88 13.46
N LYS A 110 -2.24 5.43 12.23
CA LYS A 110 -3.20 6.45 11.81
C LYS A 110 -4.63 5.92 11.76
N LEU A 111 -4.80 4.71 11.20
CA LEU A 111 -6.12 4.08 11.09
C LEU A 111 -6.72 3.75 12.47
N LEU A 112 -5.92 3.19 13.39
CA LEU A 112 -6.40 2.86 14.74
C LEU A 112 -6.67 4.10 15.61
N ALA A 113 -5.99 5.21 15.35
CA ALA A 113 -6.22 6.45 16.07
C ALA A 113 -7.55 7.13 15.71
N LEU A 114 -8.20 6.75 14.61
CA LEU A 114 -9.49 7.30 14.22
C LEU A 114 -10.56 6.90 15.22
N LYS A 115 -11.39 7.88 15.59
CA LYS A 115 -12.56 7.71 16.45
C LYS A 115 -13.76 8.34 15.78
N ALA A 116 -14.88 7.68 15.87
CA ALA A 116 -16.14 8.25 15.43
C ALA A 116 -16.57 9.34 16.42
N ASP A 117 -16.84 10.53 15.90
CA ASP A 117 -17.23 11.69 16.70
C ASP A 117 -17.69 12.83 15.78
N GLY A 118 -18.53 13.74 16.24
CA GLY A 118 -19.07 14.84 15.41
C GLY A 118 -20.19 14.35 14.49
N GLY A 119 -20.37 15.04 13.37
CA GLY A 119 -21.59 15.02 12.59
C GLY A 119 -22.64 15.93 13.27
N GLY A 120 -23.71 16.25 12.63
CA GLY A 120 -24.74 17.13 13.21
C GLY A 120 -26.08 16.90 12.57
N ASP A 121 -26.07 16.82 11.27
CA ASP A 121 -27.21 16.49 10.42
C ASP A 121 -26.94 15.17 9.67
N GLY A 122 -27.81 14.81 8.73
CA GLY A 122 -27.70 13.51 8.08
C GLY A 122 -26.59 13.42 7.02
N PRO A 123 -26.44 14.43 6.11
CA PRO A 123 -25.37 14.46 5.12
C PRO A 123 -24.02 14.84 5.74
N GLU A 124 -22.93 14.44 5.06
CA GLU A 124 -21.57 14.71 5.50
C GLU A 124 -20.71 15.33 4.38
N HIS A 125 -19.54 15.89 4.70
CA HIS A 125 -18.70 16.56 3.72
C HIS A 125 -17.88 15.58 2.84
N VAL A 126 -18.55 14.58 2.28
CA VAL A 126 -17.98 13.52 1.42
C VAL A 126 -17.19 14.10 0.25
N LEU A 127 -17.73 15.19 -0.39
CA LEU A 127 -17.09 15.80 -1.56
C LEU A 127 -15.71 16.39 -1.21
N LYS A 128 -15.53 16.90 0.02
CA LYS A 128 -14.23 17.38 0.49
C LYS A 128 -13.24 16.25 0.70
N GLY A 129 -13.70 15.14 1.25
CA GLY A 129 -12.88 13.93 1.35
C GLY A 129 -12.40 13.43 -0.01
N LEU A 130 -13.30 13.41 -1.02
CA LEU A 130 -12.95 13.04 -2.40
C LEU A 130 -12.02 14.07 -3.06
N GLU A 131 -12.29 15.36 -2.91
CA GLU A 131 -11.42 16.42 -3.44
C GLU A 131 -9.99 16.28 -2.91
N ASP A 132 -9.84 16.10 -1.60
CA ASP A 132 -8.55 15.94 -0.97
C ASP A 132 -7.83 14.64 -1.42
N ALA A 133 -8.57 13.56 -1.69
CA ALA A 133 -8.01 12.35 -2.28
C ALA A 133 -7.48 12.57 -3.70
N ILE A 134 -8.14 13.41 -4.48
CA ILE A 134 -7.76 13.68 -5.86
C ILE A 134 -6.60 14.69 -5.93
N GLU A 135 -6.59 15.71 -5.06
CA GLU A 135 -5.70 16.87 -5.21
C GLU A 135 -4.53 16.89 -4.21
N LYS A 136 -4.70 16.38 -2.98
CA LYS A 136 -3.67 16.46 -1.92
C LYS A 136 -2.79 15.21 -1.81
N ILE A 137 -3.16 14.12 -2.43
CA ILE A 137 -2.38 12.87 -2.42
C ILE A 137 -1.31 12.91 -3.50
N SER A 138 -0.09 12.50 -3.13
CA SER A 138 1.07 12.42 -4.03
C SER A 138 1.01 11.17 -4.93
N TRP A 139 0.00 11.10 -5.80
CA TRP A 139 -0.16 10.03 -6.77
C TRP A 139 1.03 9.95 -7.74
N SER A 140 1.42 8.73 -8.10
CA SER A 140 2.44 8.50 -9.12
C SER A 140 2.04 9.08 -10.48
N ALA A 141 2.97 9.71 -11.17
CA ALA A 141 2.80 10.11 -12.56
C ALA A 141 2.87 8.91 -13.55
N ASP A 142 3.37 7.76 -13.09
CA ASP A 142 3.48 6.55 -13.91
C ASP A 142 2.07 6.00 -14.23
N LYS A 143 1.73 5.98 -15.52
CA LYS A 143 0.47 5.46 -16.04
C LYS A 143 0.29 3.96 -15.85
N LYS A 144 1.37 3.21 -15.59
CA LYS A 144 1.33 1.77 -15.30
C LYS A 144 0.99 1.48 -13.85
N THR A 145 1.01 2.50 -12.96
CA THR A 145 0.59 2.36 -11.58
C THR A 145 -0.93 2.29 -11.50
N PHE A 146 -1.45 1.22 -10.92
CA PHE A 146 -2.87 1.09 -10.63
C PHE A 146 -3.23 1.97 -9.44
N LYS A 147 -4.18 2.88 -9.62
CA LYS A 147 -4.56 3.88 -8.63
C LYS A 147 -6.03 3.72 -8.26
N VAL A 148 -6.31 3.54 -6.98
CA VAL A 148 -7.68 3.29 -6.52
C VAL A 148 -7.99 4.05 -5.24
N VAL A 149 -9.19 4.61 -5.19
CA VAL A 149 -9.78 5.25 -4.01
C VAL A 149 -10.93 4.38 -3.52
N TYR A 150 -11.00 4.12 -2.23
CA TYR A 150 -12.13 3.52 -1.55
C TYR A 150 -12.77 4.57 -0.64
N LEU A 151 -13.93 5.07 -1.04
CA LEU A 151 -14.78 5.90 -0.19
C LEU A 151 -15.61 4.99 0.72
N VAL A 152 -15.49 5.17 2.03
CA VAL A 152 -16.12 4.32 3.06
C VAL A 152 -16.88 5.20 4.05
N GLY A 153 -18.17 4.96 4.26
CA GLY A 153 -19.01 5.72 5.19
C GLY A 153 -20.48 5.29 5.12
N ASP A 154 -21.34 5.93 5.90
CA ASP A 154 -22.75 5.56 6.07
C ASP A 154 -23.75 6.66 5.67
N ALA A 155 -23.27 7.89 5.40
CA ALA A 155 -24.10 9.06 5.13
C ALA A 155 -23.96 9.58 3.69
N PRO A 156 -24.97 10.28 3.14
CA PRO A 156 -24.89 10.91 1.83
C PRO A 156 -23.99 12.15 1.87
N ALA A 157 -23.58 12.63 0.71
CA ALA A 157 -22.83 13.86 0.58
C ALA A 157 -23.75 15.10 0.68
N HIS A 158 -23.28 16.15 1.34
CA HIS A 158 -23.79 17.50 1.13
C HIS A 158 -23.52 17.92 -0.33
N LEU A 159 -24.58 18.10 -1.10
CA LEU A 159 -24.52 18.60 -2.49
C LEU A 159 -24.79 20.12 -2.60
N ASP A 160 -25.21 20.73 -1.51
CA ASP A 160 -25.51 22.16 -1.36
C ASP A 160 -24.27 23.00 -0.99
N TYR A 161 -23.20 22.38 -0.50
CA TYR A 161 -21.95 23.06 -0.16
C TYR A 161 -21.26 23.62 -1.41
N LYS A 162 -20.81 24.90 -1.31
CA LYS A 162 -20.22 25.65 -2.43
C LYS A 162 -18.70 25.75 -2.38
N ASP A 163 -18.08 25.22 -1.36
CA ASP A 163 -16.63 25.24 -1.14
C ASP A 163 -15.89 24.04 -1.76
N THR A 164 -16.62 23.14 -2.40
CA THR A 164 -16.07 22.03 -3.19
C THR A 164 -16.68 22.01 -4.58
N PRO A 165 -15.96 21.48 -5.59
CA PRO A 165 -16.53 21.24 -6.90
C PRO A 165 -17.69 20.24 -6.84
N GLU A 166 -18.62 20.35 -7.77
CA GLU A 166 -19.70 19.39 -7.92
C GLU A 166 -19.17 17.95 -8.12
N LEU A 167 -19.95 16.97 -7.69
CA LEU A 167 -19.63 15.56 -7.78
C LEU A 167 -19.17 15.15 -9.19
N LYS A 168 -19.86 15.62 -10.24
CA LYS A 168 -19.50 15.32 -11.63
C LYS A 168 -18.10 15.80 -11.97
N VAL A 169 -17.76 17.02 -11.57
CA VAL A 169 -16.44 17.63 -11.81
C VAL A 169 -15.34 16.87 -11.08
N LEU A 170 -15.58 16.47 -9.82
CA LEU A 170 -14.63 15.69 -9.03
C LEU A 170 -14.38 14.31 -9.65
N THR A 171 -15.44 13.60 -10.04
CA THR A 171 -15.30 12.27 -10.65
C THR A 171 -14.58 12.33 -12.01
N GLU A 172 -14.86 13.35 -12.83
CA GLU A 172 -14.12 13.56 -14.08
C GLU A 172 -12.64 13.87 -13.86
N ARG A 173 -12.31 14.66 -12.81
CA ARG A 173 -10.90 14.91 -12.44
C ARG A 173 -10.20 13.63 -11.99
N ALA A 174 -10.87 12.81 -11.18
CA ALA A 174 -10.35 11.52 -10.74
C ALA A 174 -10.01 10.61 -11.93
N VAL A 175 -10.95 10.42 -12.85
CA VAL A 175 -10.77 9.57 -14.04
C VAL A 175 -9.63 10.11 -14.93
N ARG A 176 -9.57 11.43 -15.17
CA ARG A 176 -8.44 12.03 -15.92
C ARG A 176 -7.06 11.78 -15.29
N LYS A 177 -6.99 11.68 -13.95
CA LYS A 177 -5.77 11.29 -13.22
C LYS A 177 -5.54 9.77 -13.21
N GLY A 178 -6.42 8.98 -13.81
CA GLY A 178 -6.37 7.51 -13.84
C GLY A 178 -6.73 6.89 -12.49
N LEU A 179 -7.55 7.56 -11.66
CA LEU A 179 -8.04 7.04 -10.40
C LEU A 179 -9.36 6.31 -10.61
N ILE A 180 -9.50 5.14 -10.00
CA ILE A 180 -10.75 4.38 -9.93
C ILE A 180 -11.39 4.66 -8.56
N LEU A 181 -12.65 5.07 -8.53
CA LEU A 181 -13.39 5.39 -7.31
C LEU A 181 -14.34 4.25 -6.93
N ASN A 182 -13.96 3.42 -5.97
CA ASN A 182 -14.87 2.46 -5.36
C ASN A 182 -15.58 3.09 -4.16
N THR A 183 -16.81 2.67 -3.90
CA THR A 183 -17.56 3.09 -2.73
C THR A 183 -17.98 1.89 -1.90
N VAL A 184 -17.84 2.02 -0.58
CA VAL A 184 -18.23 1.00 0.41
C VAL A 184 -19.19 1.66 1.39
N GLN A 185 -20.49 1.48 1.15
CA GLN A 185 -21.51 1.97 2.05
C GLN A 185 -21.58 1.10 3.30
N CYS A 186 -21.53 1.72 4.46
CA CYS A 186 -21.84 1.12 5.74
C CYS A 186 -23.32 1.38 6.05
N GLY A 187 -24.09 0.33 6.35
CA GLY A 187 -25.53 0.48 6.55
C GLY A 187 -26.34 0.43 5.24
N SER A 188 -27.59 0.93 5.28
CA SER A 188 -28.59 0.73 4.23
C SER A 188 -29.39 1.97 3.86
N ASP A 189 -28.90 3.17 4.21
CA ASP A 189 -29.59 4.41 3.85
C ASP A 189 -29.77 4.53 2.34
N GLY A 190 -30.99 4.87 1.91
CA GLY A 190 -31.38 4.86 0.52
C GLY A 190 -30.80 6.03 -0.28
N GLU A 191 -30.63 7.21 0.33
CA GLU A 191 -30.01 8.37 -0.33
C GLU A 191 -28.52 8.12 -0.53
N THR A 192 -27.85 7.66 0.51
CA THR A 192 -26.46 7.21 0.45
C THR A 192 -26.25 6.19 -0.66
N THR A 193 -27.13 5.18 -0.73
CA THR A 193 -27.06 4.14 -1.78
C THR A 193 -27.11 4.75 -3.19
N ARG A 194 -28.05 5.71 -3.43
CA ARG A 194 -28.17 6.36 -4.73
C ARG A 194 -26.93 7.15 -5.10
N GLN A 195 -26.45 7.97 -4.18
CA GLN A 195 -25.28 8.83 -4.40
C GLN A 195 -24.01 8.00 -4.58
N TRP A 196 -23.77 7.01 -3.74
CA TRP A 196 -22.55 6.23 -3.76
C TRP A 196 -22.45 5.30 -4.97
N ARG A 197 -23.56 4.74 -5.41
CA ARG A 197 -23.62 4.05 -6.72
C ARG A 197 -23.32 5.01 -7.88
N ARG A 198 -23.78 6.27 -7.78
CA ARG A 198 -23.47 7.29 -8.79
C ARG A 198 -21.97 7.64 -8.77
N ILE A 199 -21.37 7.84 -7.60
CA ILE A 199 -19.92 8.10 -7.46
C ILE A 199 -19.11 6.96 -8.06
N ALA A 200 -19.39 5.71 -7.67
CA ALA A 200 -18.70 4.54 -8.20
C ALA A 200 -18.80 4.44 -9.73
N ARG A 201 -20.01 4.60 -10.27
CA ARG A 201 -20.24 4.53 -11.73
C ARG A 201 -19.47 5.62 -12.49
N LEU A 202 -19.51 6.87 -12.01
CA LEU A 202 -18.82 8.00 -12.66
C LEU A 202 -17.29 7.90 -12.50
N GLY A 203 -16.83 7.27 -11.42
CA GLY A 203 -15.41 7.05 -11.12
C GLY A 203 -14.87 5.72 -11.63
N GLU A 204 -15.57 5.04 -12.57
CA GLU A 204 -15.15 3.77 -13.19
C GLU A 204 -14.91 2.62 -12.18
N GLY A 205 -15.52 2.73 -10.99
CA GLY A 205 -15.35 1.78 -9.89
C GLY A 205 -16.59 0.95 -9.61
N LYS A 206 -16.58 0.34 -8.42
CA LYS A 206 -17.64 -0.55 -7.94
C LYS A 206 -18.23 -0.03 -6.64
N TYR A 207 -19.54 -0.22 -6.48
CA TYR A 207 -20.25 -0.02 -5.23
C TYR A 207 -20.33 -1.35 -4.46
N LEU A 208 -20.02 -1.27 -3.17
CA LEU A 208 -20.17 -2.35 -2.19
C LEU A 208 -21.02 -1.84 -1.02
N ALA A 209 -21.73 -2.72 -0.34
CA ALA A 209 -22.44 -2.43 0.90
C ALA A 209 -22.01 -3.37 2.02
N ILE A 210 -21.86 -2.81 3.22
CA ILE A 210 -21.60 -3.54 4.46
C ILE A 210 -22.82 -3.34 5.34
N PRO A 211 -23.50 -4.42 5.80
CA PRO A 211 -24.64 -4.29 6.71
C PRO A 211 -24.31 -3.52 8.00
N HIS A 212 -25.33 -2.95 8.64
CA HIS A 212 -25.21 -2.17 9.90
C HIS A 212 -24.52 -2.92 11.05
N ASN A 213 -24.63 -4.25 11.08
CA ASN A 213 -23.91 -5.10 12.04
C ASN A 213 -22.46 -5.37 11.65
N GLY A 214 -21.92 -4.58 10.71
CA GLY A 214 -20.53 -4.66 10.24
C GLY A 214 -20.25 -5.73 9.20
N GLY A 215 -21.16 -6.69 8.95
CA GLY A 215 -21.01 -7.73 7.92
C GLY A 215 -19.70 -8.54 7.93
N VAL A 216 -18.72 -8.04 8.64
CA VAL A 216 -17.49 -8.73 8.97
C VAL A 216 -17.71 -9.30 10.35
N VAL A 217 -18.29 -10.49 10.41
CA VAL A 217 -18.15 -11.31 11.61
C VAL A 217 -16.64 -11.52 11.71
N ALA A 218 -16.00 -10.82 12.66
CA ALA A 218 -14.66 -11.18 13.07
C ALA A 218 -14.77 -12.61 13.61
N ILE A 219 -14.61 -13.59 12.74
CA ILE A 219 -14.61 -14.98 13.13
C ILE A 219 -13.31 -15.14 13.93
N ALA A 220 -13.42 -15.05 15.25
CA ALA A 220 -12.31 -15.36 16.12
C ALA A 220 -11.88 -16.80 15.82
N THR A 221 -10.66 -16.95 15.36
CA THR A 221 -10.09 -18.27 15.09
C THR A 221 -9.16 -18.68 16.23
N PRO A 222 -9.00 -19.98 16.49
CA PRO A 222 -8.04 -20.46 17.48
C PRO A 222 -6.59 -19.99 17.21
N PHE A 223 -6.32 -19.54 15.99
CA PHE A 223 -4.99 -19.12 15.54
C PHE A 223 -4.72 -17.62 15.73
N ASP A 224 -5.72 -16.80 16.05
CA ASP A 224 -5.58 -15.34 16.14
C ASP A 224 -4.53 -14.93 17.20
N GLY A 225 -4.51 -15.63 18.33
CA GLY A 225 -3.52 -15.38 19.38
C GLY A 225 -2.09 -15.70 18.93
N GLU A 226 -1.91 -16.75 18.14
CA GLU A 226 -0.60 -17.10 17.57
C GLU A 226 -0.18 -16.12 16.48
N LEU A 227 -1.10 -15.72 15.60
CA LEU A 227 -0.85 -14.70 14.58
C LEU A 227 -0.47 -13.35 15.20
N ALA A 228 -1.09 -12.96 16.30
CA ALA A 228 -0.72 -11.75 17.03
C ALA A 228 0.71 -11.85 17.62
N ARG A 229 1.11 -13.01 18.13
CA ARG A 229 2.50 -13.26 18.60
C ARG A 229 3.49 -13.23 17.43
N LEU A 230 3.15 -13.84 16.30
CA LEU A 230 3.96 -13.81 15.10
C LEU A 230 4.14 -12.39 14.56
N ASN A 231 3.10 -11.56 14.62
CA ASN A 231 3.19 -10.14 14.28
C ASN A 231 4.24 -9.42 15.13
N THR A 232 4.26 -9.65 16.44
CA THR A 232 5.28 -9.06 17.34
C THR A 232 6.68 -9.58 17.02
N ARG A 233 6.82 -10.87 16.69
CA ARG A 233 8.12 -11.45 16.27
C ARG A 233 8.60 -10.85 14.96
N LEU A 234 7.72 -10.68 13.97
CA LEU A 234 8.02 -10.00 12.71
C LEU A 234 8.51 -8.58 12.97
N ASP A 235 7.83 -7.81 13.85
CA ASP A 235 8.28 -6.45 14.19
C ASP A 235 9.71 -6.44 14.77
N GLY A 236 10.09 -7.51 15.48
CA GLY A 236 11.44 -7.69 16.02
C GLY A 236 12.51 -8.00 14.97
N THR A 237 12.14 -8.48 13.79
CA THR A 237 13.11 -8.78 12.70
C THR A 237 13.47 -7.55 11.87
N MET A 238 12.77 -6.44 12.03
CA MET A 238 13.00 -5.24 11.26
C MET A 238 14.37 -4.62 11.53
N LEU A 239 15.13 -4.40 10.48
CA LEU A 239 16.48 -3.79 10.53
C LEU A 239 16.42 -2.31 10.14
N GLY A 240 16.05 -1.44 11.08
CA GLY A 240 16.11 0.01 10.87
C GLY A 240 17.54 0.49 10.59
N TYR A 241 17.73 1.45 9.68
CA TYR A 241 19.05 1.92 9.24
C TYR A 241 19.13 3.44 9.09
N GLY A 242 20.34 3.98 9.02
CA GLY A 242 20.61 5.39 8.80
C GLY A 242 20.09 6.29 9.93
N ARG A 243 19.81 7.55 9.62
CA ARG A 243 19.37 8.56 10.59
C ARG A 243 18.02 8.25 11.23
N ARG A 244 17.16 7.50 10.56
CA ARG A 244 15.81 7.16 11.03
C ARG A 244 15.74 5.87 11.86
N MET A 245 16.86 5.20 12.11
CA MET A 245 16.91 3.92 12.83
C MET A 245 16.14 3.95 14.16
N ARG A 246 16.35 5.00 14.98
CA ARG A 246 15.68 5.14 16.27
C ARG A 246 14.18 5.40 16.13
N GLU A 247 13.80 6.29 15.21
CA GLU A 247 12.40 6.61 14.91
C GLU A 247 11.65 5.37 14.44
N THR A 248 12.26 4.60 13.54
CA THR A 248 11.71 3.35 13.00
C THR A 248 11.42 2.34 14.11
N LYS A 249 12.38 2.11 15.03
CA LYS A 249 12.18 1.21 16.18
C LYS A 249 11.07 1.68 17.12
N VAL A 250 11.03 2.98 17.45
CA VAL A 250 9.98 3.54 18.32
C VAL A 250 8.60 3.38 17.68
N ARG A 251 8.50 3.63 16.38
CA ARG A 251 7.24 3.48 15.63
C ARG A 251 6.77 2.04 15.57
N ALA A 252 7.65 1.09 15.26
CA ALA A 252 7.31 -0.33 15.25
C ALA A 252 6.84 -0.81 16.62
N ALA A 253 7.52 -0.42 17.70
CA ALA A 253 7.10 -0.76 19.06
C ALA A 253 5.72 -0.16 19.42
N ARG A 254 5.43 1.07 18.96
CA ARG A 254 4.12 1.70 19.15
C ARG A 254 3.03 0.96 18.36
N ALA A 255 3.29 0.64 17.09
CA ALA A 255 2.35 -0.11 16.26
C ALA A 255 2.07 -1.51 16.84
N SER A 256 3.08 -2.19 17.39
CA SER A 256 2.89 -3.49 18.08
C SER A 256 2.03 -3.37 19.35
N ARG A 257 2.22 -2.30 20.14
CA ARG A 257 1.36 -2.05 21.31
C ARG A 257 -0.09 -1.79 20.90
N LEU A 258 -0.31 -0.99 19.88
CA LEU A 258 -1.66 -0.73 19.35
C LEU A 258 -2.29 -2.02 18.80
N ALA A 259 -1.52 -2.85 18.12
CA ALA A 259 -1.99 -4.15 17.63
C ALA A 259 -2.40 -5.10 18.77
N ALA A 260 -1.71 -5.04 19.91
CA ALA A 260 -2.08 -5.83 21.09
C ALA A 260 -3.38 -5.37 21.77
N LEU A 261 -3.80 -4.13 21.53
CA LEU A 261 -5.07 -3.57 22.01
C LEU A 261 -6.23 -3.73 21.02
N ALA A 262 -5.92 -4.06 19.76
CA ALA A 262 -6.91 -4.29 18.73
C ALA A 262 -7.52 -5.70 18.85
N PRO A 263 -8.70 -5.95 18.25
CA PRO A 263 -9.21 -7.31 18.10
C PRO A 263 -8.17 -8.23 17.46
N ALA A 264 -8.10 -9.47 17.94
CA ALA A 264 -7.09 -10.43 17.48
C ALA A 264 -7.12 -10.67 15.96
N SER A 265 -8.32 -10.62 15.35
CA SER A 265 -8.50 -10.68 13.89
C SER A 265 -7.81 -9.53 13.14
N ALA A 266 -7.88 -8.30 13.66
CA ALA A 266 -7.21 -7.16 13.04
C ALA A 266 -5.68 -7.26 13.16
N ALA A 267 -5.17 -7.80 14.27
CA ALA A 267 -3.76 -8.08 14.45
C ALA A 267 -3.29 -9.20 13.48
N ALA A 268 -4.12 -10.23 13.27
CA ALA A 268 -3.87 -11.31 12.32
C ALA A 268 -3.82 -10.81 10.88
N ASP A 269 -4.76 -9.96 10.46
CA ASP A 269 -4.76 -9.33 9.14
C ASP A 269 -3.50 -8.51 8.89
N ARG A 270 -3.06 -7.72 9.90
CA ARG A 270 -1.81 -6.98 9.81
C ARG A 270 -0.60 -7.90 9.67
N ALA A 271 -0.54 -8.99 10.46
CA ALA A 271 0.53 -9.97 10.37
C ALA A 271 0.59 -10.62 8.98
N THR A 272 -0.55 -11.01 8.44
CA THR A 272 -0.68 -11.57 7.09
C THR A 272 -0.19 -10.60 6.02
N PHE A 273 -0.58 -9.33 6.12
CA PHE A 273 -0.15 -8.30 5.17
C PHE A 273 1.37 -8.06 5.25
N LYS A 274 1.94 -7.97 6.46
CA LYS A 274 3.39 -7.85 6.65
C LYS A 274 4.15 -9.06 6.10
N ALA A 275 3.67 -10.27 6.38
CA ALA A 275 4.31 -11.50 5.88
C ALA A 275 4.33 -11.56 4.34
N SER A 276 3.32 -10.99 3.68
CA SER A 276 3.24 -10.98 2.21
C SER A 276 4.08 -9.89 1.55
N ARG A 277 4.40 -8.81 2.28
CA ARG A 277 5.04 -7.60 1.71
C ARG A 277 6.31 -7.15 2.40
N GLY A 278 6.55 -7.55 3.66
CA GLY A 278 7.58 -6.98 4.51
C GLY A 278 7.21 -5.63 5.16
N PHE A 279 8.19 -4.83 5.51
CA PHE A 279 8.03 -3.56 6.25
C PHE A 279 8.05 -2.31 5.37
N GLY A 280 8.44 -2.44 4.11
CA GLY A 280 8.72 -1.34 3.20
C GLY A 280 10.17 -0.86 3.30
N SER A 281 10.80 -0.65 2.14
CA SER A 281 12.22 -0.34 2.00
C SER A 281 12.68 0.96 2.67
N GLU A 282 11.75 1.83 3.07
CA GLU A 282 12.09 3.04 3.83
C GLU A 282 12.40 2.74 5.31
N MET A 283 11.94 1.60 5.81
CA MET A 283 12.04 1.23 7.22
C MET A 283 12.97 0.06 7.46
N ASP A 284 13.08 -0.85 6.50
CA ASP A 284 13.85 -2.09 6.62
C ASP A 284 15.02 -2.11 5.64
N LEU A 285 16.23 -2.37 6.19
CA LEU A 285 17.47 -2.42 5.42
C LEU A 285 17.47 -3.56 4.42
N ALA A 286 16.95 -4.74 4.80
CA ALA A 286 16.94 -5.90 3.93
C ALA A 286 16.11 -5.62 2.66
N GLU A 287 14.92 -5.04 2.82
CA GLU A 287 14.10 -4.64 1.68
C GLU A 287 14.73 -3.52 0.85
N ALA A 288 15.38 -2.53 1.52
CA ALA A 288 16.05 -1.45 0.81
C ALA A 288 17.22 -1.96 -0.06
N VAL A 289 17.94 -2.97 0.42
CA VAL A 289 19.01 -3.66 -0.33
C VAL A 289 18.41 -4.51 -1.45
N GLU A 290 17.39 -5.28 -1.17
CA GLU A 290 16.69 -6.10 -2.18
C GLU A 290 16.12 -5.24 -3.32
N GLU A 291 15.57 -4.08 -3.02
CA GLU A 291 15.08 -3.12 -4.02
C GLU A 291 16.21 -2.35 -4.73
N GLY A 292 17.47 -2.52 -4.30
CA GLY A 292 18.62 -1.82 -4.88
C GLY A 292 18.68 -0.33 -4.51
N LYS A 293 17.94 0.11 -3.49
CA LYS A 293 17.96 1.50 -2.99
C LYS A 293 19.19 1.76 -2.13
N ILE A 294 19.70 0.74 -1.46
CA ILE A 294 20.88 0.80 -0.59
C ILE A 294 21.89 -0.25 -1.06
N ASP A 295 23.13 0.17 -1.12
CA ASP A 295 24.29 -0.68 -1.31
C ASP A 295 24.98 -0.86 0.06
N LEU A 296 24.93 -2.08 0.61
CA LEU A 296 25.51 -2.40 1.93
C LEU A 296 27.00 -2.12 2.01
N ASP A 297 27.75 -2.30 0.92
CA ASP A 297 29.19 -2.12 0.89
C ASP A 297 29.58 -0.64 0.99
N LYS A 298 28.67 0.25 0.56
CA LYS A 298 28.88 1.71 0.61
C LYS A 298 28.33 2.35 1.88
N MET A 299 27.66 1.57 2.75
CA MET A 299 27.14 2.10 4.00
C MET A 299 28.24 2.37 5.03
N LYS A 300 28.18 3.56 5.63
CA LYS A 300 29.02 3.88 6.80
C LYS A 300 28.64 3.00 7.98
N LYS A 301 29.63 2.58 8.78
CA LYS A 301 29.43 1.68 9.94
C LYS A 301 28.40 2.24 10.93
N GLU A 302 28.35 3.56 11.11
CA GLU A 302 27.42 4.25 12.00
C GLU A 302 25.96 4.16 11.53
N ALA A 303 25.75 4.03 10.23
CA ALA A 303 24.42 3.92 9.61
C ALA A 303 23.87 2.48 9.60
N LEU A 304 24.71 1.49 9.94
CA LEU A 304 24.32 0.09 10.01
C LEU A 304 23.55 -0.22 11.31
N PRO A 305 22.54 -1.09 11.27
CA PRO A 305 21.92 -1.63 12.47
C PRO A 305 22.92 -2.41 13.32
N GLU A 306 22.72 -2.41 14.65
CA GLU A 306 23.64 -3.03 15.61
C GLU A 306 24.07 -4.46 15.29
N PRO A 307 23.15 -5.37 14.85
CA PRO A 307 23.56 -6.73 14.48
C PRO A 307 24.61 -6.77 13.37
N LEU A 308 24.56 -5.83 12.42
CA LEU A 308 25.46 -5.81 11.26
C LEU A 308 26.76 -5.07 11.51
N LYS A 309 26.87 -4.25 12.55
CA LYS A 309 28.09 -3.48 12.86
C LYS A 309 29.28 -4.38 13.20
N LYS A 310 29.01 -5.56 13.76
CA LYS A 310 30.03 -6.53 14.20
C LYS A 310 30.48 -7.48 13.09
N LEU A 311 29.74 -7.51 11.98
CA LEU A 311 30.01 -8.40 10.86
C LEU A 311 30.96 -7.74 9.85
N SER A 312 31.82 -8.55 9.24
CA SER A 312 32.63 -8.15 8.09
C SER A 312 31.75 -7.86 6.86
N PRO A 313 32.19 -7.11 5.84
CA PRO A 313 31.42 -6.85 4.63
C PRO A 313 30.93 -8.15 3.93
N LYS A 314 31.71 -9.23 4.00
CA LYS A 314 31.36 -10.53 3.42
C LYS A 314 30.23 -11.23 4.19
N GLU A 315 30.21 -11.11 5.51
CA GLU A 315 29.17 -11.73 6.37
C GLU A 315 27.85 -10.95 6.38
N ARG A 316 27.84 -9.69 5.93
CA ARG A 316 26.63 -8.87 5.81
C ARG A 316 25.78 -9.19 4.60
N ARG A 317 26.34 -9.86 3.60
CA ARG A 317 25.68 -10.29 2.37
C ARG A 317 25.02 -11.66 2.58
#